data_e9bdb09c4ee12d90f9eee09654098af3
#
_entry.id   e9bdb09c4ee12d90f9eee09654098af3
#
_cell.length_a   1.000
_cell.length_b   1.000
_cell.length_c   1.000
_cell.angle_alpha   90.00
_cell.angle_beta   90.00
_cell.angle_gamma   90.00
#
_symmetry.space_group_name_H-M   'P 1'
#
loop_
_entity.id
_entity.type
_entity.pdbx_description
1 polymer ?
#
loop_
_entity_poly.entity_id
_entity_poly.type
_entity_poly.pdbx_seq_one_letter_code
_entity_poly.pdbx_strand_id
1 'polypeptide(L)'
;MLGLATIALGMAYTILIMPAITHTRGWWVVGEVWPPLLGARFVANGALGYLYSADPFFVAGPIGAMALVPVVIVGDTLHLTDNYRYLVPHPTMWLVYGPYALGFGMALLYAARALAHQVWVEEGLAARGIAPRYLWTQATMVGLVLMPAAVVYGHFEDVLALALVLLGIRSMFSGRFGAAAMWFGLAIGTKQWALLGLPILVAATPATTRLRTLARSLVIPAALMAFTLSVDWSHASVGLFRPRAFPQLGHAALWVSRSGGEIVGPPERWGAILTAIGLAYWLRDRREPRLLLAGFALAFLSRVLFEPVVFAYYLVPALALMFLHERGAGRTGLRTTVGGGAIMLFFLLHPNPWLWWAVTAAGIGWVASPAARDVLGRGELPVEPGGERSMAVEPVADLTHVST
;
A
#
# COMPACT_ATOMS: atom_id res chain seq x y z
N MET A 1 -17.08 -10.95 -10.71
CA MET A 1 -17.61 -9.96 -11.69
C MET A 1 -17.62 -8.53 -11.11
N LEU A 2 -18.21 -8.26 -9.93
CA LEU A 2 -18.29 -6.91 -9.37
C LEU A 2 -16.91 -6.24 -9.20
N GLY A 3 -15.89 -6.96 -8.74
CA GLY A 3 -14.53 -6.43 -8.60
C GLY A 3 -13.87 -6.02 -9.92
N LEU A 4 -14.06 -6.80 -10.99
CA LEU A 4 -13.59 -6.46 -12.33
C LEU A 4 -14.30 -5.22 -12.86
N ALA A 5 -15.62 -5.14 -12.71
CA ALA A 5 -16.40 -3.97 -13.11
C ALA A 5 -15.94 -2.71 -12.36
N THR A 6 -15.56 -2.83 -11.10
CA THR A 6 -15.09 -1.70 -10.29
C THR A 6 -13.70 -1.23 -10.70
N ILE A 7 -12.78 -2.16 -10.95
CA ILE A 7 -11.46 -1.81 -11.44
C ILE A 7 -11.59 -1.19 -12.83
N ALA A 8 -12.42 -1.76 -13.72
CA ALA A 8 -12.69 -1.20 -15.03
C ALA A 8 -13.32 0.20 -14.96
N LEU A 9 -14.28 0.43 -14.05
CA LEU A 9 -14.86 1.74 -13.80
C LEU A 9 -13.86 2.73 -13.22
N GLY A 10 -13.01 2.28 -12.27
CA GLY A 10 -11.92 3.09 -11.72
C GLY A 10 -10.92 3.48 -12.80
N MET A 11 -10.53 2.56 -13.66
CA MET A 11 -9.66 2.83 -14.80
C MET A 11 -10.34 3.77 -15.82
N ALA A 12 -11.61 3.52 -16.15
CA ALA A 12 -12.38 4.38 -17.06
C ALA A 12 -12.54 5.79 -16.49
N TYR A 13 -12.84 5.92 -15.21
CA TYR A 13 -12.89 7.20 -14.50
C TYR A 13 -11.56 7.94 -14.62
N THR A 14 -10.45 7.26 -14.32
CA THR A 14 -9.12 7.86 -14.38
C THR A 14 -8.74 8.26 -15.80
N ILE A 15 -9.05 7.43 -16.79
CA ILE A 15 -8.69 7.65 -18.19
C ILE A 15 -9.58 8.73 -18.85
N LEU A 16 -10.86 8.79 -18.50
CA LEU A 16 -11.82 9.67 -19.16
C LEU A 16 -12.04 10.99 -18.41
N ILE A 17 -12.07 10.95 -17.08
CA ILE A 17 -12.46 12.10 -16.26
C ILE A 17 -11.23 12.91 -15.82
N MET A 18 -10.12 12.24 -15.50
CA MET A 18 -8.91 12.93 -15.05
C MET A 18 -8.35 13.91 -16.09
N PRO A 19 -8.24 13.58 -17.39
CA PRO A 19 -7.83 14.55 -18.39
C PRO A 19 -8.74 15.77 -18.47
N ALA A 20 -10.04 15.58 -18.28
CA ALA A 20 -11.01 16.68 -18.28
C ALA A 20 -10.84 17.61 -17.07
N ILE A 21 -10.51 17.07 -15.89
CA ILE A 21 -10.31 17.84 -14.66
C ILE A 21 -8.93 18.52 -14.64
N THR A 22 -7.89 17.83 -15.12
CA THR A 22 -6.51 18.33 -15.07
C THR A 22 -6.12 19.13 -16.30
N HIS A 23 -7.03 19.32 -17.27
CA HIS A 23 -6.78 19.96 -18.57
C HIS A 23 -5.62 19.34 -19.36
N THR A 24 -5.26 18.09 -19.06
CA THR A 24 -4.24 17.35 -19.80
C THR A 24 -4.82 16.81 -21.09
N ARG A 25 -4.10 16.99 -22.21
CA ARG A 25 -4.55 16.51 -23.51
C ARG A 25 -4.22 15.03 -23.69
N GLY A 26 -5.23 14.20 -23.79
CA GLY A 26 -5.11 12.83 -24.29
C GLY A 26 -4.84 11.76 -23.24
N TRP A 27 -4.67 10.55 -23.75
CA TRP A 27 -4.40 9.34 -23.00
C TRP A 27 -2.94 9.36 -22.55
N TRP A 28 -2.69 9.72 -21.30
CA TRP A 28 -1.35 9.77 -20.75
C TRP A 28 -1.02 8.43 -20.11
N VAL A 29 0.07 7.82 -20.55
CA VAL A 29 0.86 7.05 -19.61
C VAL A 29 1.64 8.09 -18.80
N VAL A 30 1.35 8.19 -17.53
CA VAL A 30 1.87 9.24 -16.65
C VAL A 30 3.40 9.21 -16.67
N GLY A 31 4.02 10.38 -16.69
CA GLY A 31 5.47 10.49 -16.77
C GLY A 31 6.23 9.77 -15.65
N GLU A 32 5.62 9.59 -14.49
CA GLU A 32 6.19 8.86 -13.34
C GLU A 32 6.32 7.34 -13.56
N VAL A 33 5.69 6.79 -14.60
CA VAL A 33 5.91 5.40 -15.05
C VAL A 33 7.27 5.23 -15.73
N TRP A 34 7.82 6.31 -16.29
CA TRP A 34 9.08 6.24 -17.03
C TRP A 34 10.26 5.69 -16.24
N PRO A 35 10.59 6.19 -15.02
CA PRO A 35 11.71 5.65 -14.26
C PRO A 35 11.58 4.15 -13.96
N PRO A 36 10.44 3.63 -13.47
CA PRO A 36 10.25 2.19 -13.30
C PRO A 36 10.41 1.36 -14.56
N LEU A 37 9.95 1.86 -15.73
CA LEU A 37 10.12 1.16 -16.99
C LEU A 37 11.57 1.13 -17.45
N LEU A 38 12.24 2.25 -17.32
CA LEU A 38 13.66 2.30 -17.66
C LEU A 38 14.45 1.34 -16.78
N GLY A 39 14.16 1.30 -15.47
CA GLY A 39 14.69 0.30 -14.56
C GLY A 39 14.40 -1.12 -15.00
N ALA A 40 13.16 -1.40 -15.44
CA ALA A 40 12.78 -2.71 -15.95
C ALA A 40 13.54 -3.10 -17.24
N ARG A 41 13.86 -2.14 -18.11
CA ARG A 41 14.74 -2.37 -19.28
C ARG A 41 16.16 -2.77 -18.87
N PHE A 42 16.75 -2.11 -17.88
CA PHE A 42 18.05 -2.53 -17.35
C PHE A 42 17.99 -3.98 -16.84
N VAL A 43 16.94 -4.34 -16.12
CA VAL A 43 16.73 -5.73 -15.65
C VAL A 43 16.57 -6.70 -16.83
N ALA A 44 15.74 -6.36 -17.82
CA ALA A 44 15.51 -7.20 -19.01
C ALA A 44 16.82 -7.46 -19.80
N ASN A 45 17.72 -6.49 -19.81
CA ASN A 45 19.04 -6.57 -20.47
C ASN A 45 20.13 -7.18 -19.56
N GLY A 46 19.76 -7.78 -18.42
CA GLY A 46 20.73 -8.38 -17.48
C GLY A 46 21.57 -7.38 -16.67
N ALA A 47 21.24 -6.10 -16.73
CA ALA A 47 22.00 -5.01 -16.09
C ALA A 47 21.38 -4.57 -14.73
N LEU A 48 20.85 -5.49 -13.94
CA LEU A 48 20.21 -5.22 -12.64
C LEU A 48 21.12 -4.39 -11.70
N GLY A 49 22.44 -4.59 -11.74
CA GLY A 49 23.40 -3.86 -10.90
C GLY A 49 23.39 -2.35 -11.15
N TYR A 50 23.04 -1.94 -12.37
CA TYR A 50 22.98 -0.52 -12.79
C TYR A 50 21.55 0.06 -12.73
N LEU A 51 20.65 -0.59 -12.03
CA LEU A 51 19.25 -0.23 -11.94
C LEU A 51 19.02 1.26 -11.62
N TYR A 52 19.79 1.80 -10.67
CA TYR A 52 19.64 3.18 -10.19
C TYR A 52 20.35 4.22 -11.06
N SER A 53 21.21 3.78 -12.00
CA SER A 53 21.79 4.68 -13.02
C SER A 53 20.82 4.96 -14.16
N ALA A 54 19.74 4.18 -14.27
CA ALA A 54 18.73 4.32 -15.30
C ALA A 54 18.05 5.69 -15.25
N ASP A 55 17.69 6.15 -14.04
CA ASP A 55 17.06 7.44 -13.82
C ASP A 55 17.29 7.89 -12.36
N PRO A 56 17.72 9.15 -12.13
CA PRO A 56 17.97 9.67 -10.79
C PRO A 56 16.69 9.75 -9.92
N PHE A 57 15.50 9.64 -10.53
CA PHE A 57 14.21 9.62 -9.85
C PHE A 57 13.67 8.21 -9.63
N PHE A 58 14.42 7.18 -10.02
CA PHE A 58 14.02 5.82 -9.73
C PHE A 58 14.13 5.54 -8.23
N VAL A 59 12.97 5.41 -7.58
CA VAL A 59 12.83 5.18 -6.13
C VAL A 59 12.11 3.87 -5.80
N ALA A 60 11.87 3.03 -6.80
CA ALA A 60 11.36 1.69 -6.57
C ALA A 60 12.48 0.73 -6.16
N GLY A 61 12.11 -0.34 -5.46
CA GLY A 61 13.07 -1.41 -5.19
C GLY A 61 13.28 -2.31 -6.42
N PRO A 62 14.35 -3.12 -6.43
CA PRO A 62 14.66 -4.01 -7.56
C PRO A 62 13.51 -4.95 -7.96
N ILE A 63 12.73 -5.45 -7.00
CA ILE A 63 11.56 -6.32 -7.28
C ILE A 63 10.47 -5.57 -8.03
N GLY A 64 10.27 -4.27 -7.74
CA GLY A 64 9.33 -3.43 -8.49
C GLY A 64 9.70 -3.32 -9.96
N ALA A 65 10.99 -3.10 -10.27
CA ALA A 65 11.49 -3.10 -11.64
C ALA A 65 11.35 -4.48 -12.30
N MET A 66 11.71 -5.56 -11.61
CA MET A 66 11.55 -6.94 -12.11
C MET A 66 10.09 -7.25 -12.47
N ALA A 67 9.14 -6.79 -11.69
CA ALA A 67 7.73 -7.00 -11.95
C ALA A 67 7.24 -6.31 -13.23
N LEU A 68 7.92 -5.28 -13.70
CA LEU A 68 7.60 -4.57 -14.95
C LEU A 68 8.36 -5.08 -16.18
N VAL A 69 9.29 -6.03 -16.03
CA VAL A 69 10.04 -6.61 -17.15
C VAL A 69 9.14 -7.13 -18.27
N PRO A 70 8.06 -7.89 -17.99
CA PRO A 70 7.18 -8.36 -19.05
C PRO A 70 6.51 -7.22 -19.83
N VAL A 71 6.19 -6.09 -19.17
CA VAL A 71 5.64 -4.90 -19.84
C VAL A 71 6.61 -4.35 -20.87
N VAL A 72 7.88 -4.25 -20.47
CA VAL A 72 8.96 -3.76 -21.35
C VAL A 72 9.17 -4.71 -22.52
N ILE A 73 9.29 -6.02 -22.26
CA ILE A 73 9.49 -7.03 -23.32
C ILE A 73 8.35 -6.98 -24.34
N VAL A 74 7.09 -6.97 -23.89
CA VAL A 74 5.94 -6.90 -24.78
C VAL A 74 5.89 -5.56 -25.52
N GLY A 75 6.13 -4.45 -24.80
CA GLY A 75 6.13 -3.12 -25.39
C GLY A 75 7.20 -2.93 -26.46
N ASP A 76 8.41 -3.42 -26.21
CA ASP A 76 9.55 -3.35 -27.15
C ASP A 76 9.30 -4.29 -28.35
N THR A 77 8.78 -5.50 -28.13
CA THR A 77 8.45 -6.45 -29.21
C THR A 77 7.37 -5.90 -30.15
N LEU A 78 6.41 -5.15 -29.62
CA LEU A 78 5.35 -4.52 -30.40
C LEU A 78 5.72 -3.11 -30.90
N HIS A 79 6.95 -2.66 -30.72
CA HIS A 79 7.43 -1.31 -31.07
C HIS A 79 6.60 -0.16 -30.46
N LEU A 80 5.95 -0.41 -29.32
CA LEU A 80 5.13 0.57 -28.63
C LEU A 80 5.95 1.51 -27.72
N THR A 81 7.21 1.15 -27.45
CA THR A 81 8.12 1.84 -26.54
C THR A 81 9.23 2.60 -27.23
N ASP A 82 9.40 2.50 -28.56
CA ASP A 82 10.53 3.05 -29.31
C ASP A 82 10.69 4.57 -29.13
N ASN A 83 9.58 5.29 -29.03
CA ASN A 83 9.55 6.74 -28.82
C ASN A 83 9.09 7.16 -27.42
N TYR A 84 9.06 6.23 -26.46
CA TYR A 84 8.61 6.56 -25.12
C TYR A 84 9.63 7.49 -24.43
N ARG A 85 9.19 8.71 -24.14
CA ARG A 85 9.98 9.74 -23.45
C ARG A 85 9.18 10.28 -22.28
N TYR A 86 9.88 10.78 -21.28
CA TYR A 86 9.29 11.46 -20.14
C TYR A 86 8.34 12.58 -20.61
N LEU A 87 7.12 12.60 -20.07
CA LEU A 87 6.06 13.58 -20.35
C LEU A 87 5.51 13.59 -21.80
N VAL A 88 5.85 12.63 -22.66
CA VAL A 88 5.23 12.52 -23.98
C VAL A 88 4.05 11.55 -23.90
N PRO A 89 2.84 11.95 -24.34
CA PRO A 89 1.67 11.06 -24.33
C PRO A 89 1.85 9.90 -25.32
N HIS A 90 1.66 8.69 -24.83
CA HIS A 90 1.73 7.47 -25.63
C HIS A 90 0.47 6.61 -25.42
N PRO A 91 -0.62 6.91 -26.14
CA PRO A 91 -1.88 6.20 -25.97
C PRO A 91 -1.77 4.69 -26.23
N THR A 92 -0.90 4.28 -27.15
CA THR A 92 -0.67 2.86 -27.47
C THR A 92 -0.04 2.07 -26.33
N MET A 93 0.69 2.71 -25.43
CA MET A 93 1.24 2.05 -24.25
C MET A 93 0.15 1.47 -23.33
N TRP A 94 -1.06 2.00 -23.36
CA TRP A 94 -2.17 1.45 -22.61
C TRP A 94 -2.56 0.04 -23.03
N LEU A 95 -2.24 -0.39 -24.25
CA LEU A 95 -2.46 -1.75 -24.72
C LEU A 95 -1.63 -2.77 -23.89
N VAL A 96 -0.47 -2.35 -23.41
CA VAL A 96 0.40 -3.17 -22.59
C VAL A 96 0.20 -2.88 -21.11
N TYR A 97 0.16 -1.61 -20.73
CA TYR A 97 0.00 -1.18 -19.32
C TYR A 97 -1.36 -1.52 -18.74
N GLY A 98 -2.42 -1.34 -19.49
CA GLY A 98 -3.78 -1.56 -19.02
C GLY A 98 -3.99 -2.96 -18.44
N PRO A 99 -3.64 -4.03 -19.16
CA PRO A 99 -3.70 -5.40 -18.63
C PRO A 99 -2.85 -5.60 -17.36
N TYR A 100 -1.67 -4.99 -17.29
CA TYR A 100 -0.81 -5.07 -16.11
C TYR A 100 -1.39 -4.33 -14.92
N ALA A 101 -1.83 -3.09 -15.11
CA ALA A 101 -2.51 -2.31 -14.08
C ALA A 101 -3.75 -3.06 -13.55
N LEU A 102 -4.51 -3.67 -14.46
CA LEU A 102 -5.65 -4.52 -14.11
C LEU A 102 -5.20 -5.73 -13.30
N GLY A 103 -4.14 -6.42 -13.71
CA GLY A 103 -3.58 -7.57 -13.01
C GLY A 103 -3.14 -7.24 -11.59
N PHE A 104 -2.40 -6.16 -11.39
CA PHE A 104 -1.98 -5.70 -10.06
C PHE A 104 -3.18 -5.23 -9.22
N GLY A 105 -4.15 -4.53 -9.82
CA GLY A 105 -5.39 -4.17 -9.15
C GLY A 105 -6.19 -5.38 -8.68
N MET A 106 -6.25 -6.43 -9.50
CA MET A 106 -6.89 -7.71 -9.13
C MET A 106 -6.14 -8.43 -8.01
N ALA A 107 -4.81 -8.43 -8.05
CA ALA A 107 -4.00 -8.98 -6.97
C ALA A 107 -4.22 -8.24 -5.65
N LEU A 108 -4.28 -6.91 -5.69
CA LEU A 108 -4.60 -6.09 -4.53
C LEU A 108 -6.00 -6.38 -3.99
N LEU A 109 -7.00 -6.45 -4.87
CA LEU A 109 -8.38 -6.76 -4.49
C LEU A 109 -8.50 -8.16 -3.85
N TYR A 110 -7.80 -9.15 -4.43
CA TYR A 110 -7.73 -10.48 -3.86
C TYR A 110 -7.09 -10.47 -2.47
N ALA A 111 -5.94 -9.82 -2.31
CA ALA A 111 -5.24 -9.72 -1.03
C ALA A 111 -6.09 -9.01 0.04
N ALA A 112 -6.72 -7.90 -0.31
CA ALA A 112 -7.61 -7.15 0.58
C ALA A 112 -8.82 -7.97 1.01
N ARG A 113 -9.47 -8.67 0.06
CA ARG A 113 -10.61 -9.55 0.36
C ARG A 113 -10.21 -10.72 1.25
N ALA A 114 -9.08 -11.34 0.95
CA ALA A 114 -8.58 -12.48 1.70
C ALA A 114 -8.22 -12.10 3.14
N LEU A 115 -7.62 -10.91 3.34
CA LEU A 115 -7.33 -10.37 4.67
C LEU A 115 -8.62 -9.99 5.41
N ALA A 116 -9.55 -9.30 4.76
CA ALA A 116 -10.83 -8.93 5.36
C ALA A 116 -11.60 -10.17 5.84
N HIS A 117 -11.62 -11.24 5.05
CA HIS A 117 -12.25 -12.50 5.44
C HIS A 117 -11.58 -13.10 6.69
N GLN A 118 -10.25 -13.11 6.75
CA GLN A 118 -9.50 -13.62 7.89
C GLN A 118 -9.83 -12.84 9.17
N VAL A 119 -9.83 -11.51 9.10
CA VAL A 119 -10.18 -10.65 10.25
C VAL A 119 -11.60 -10.91 10.72
N TRP A 120 -12.55 -11.05 9.80
CA TRP A 120 -13.97 -11.30 10.16
C TRP A 120 -14.16 -12.67 10.81
N VAL A 121 -13.46 -13.69 10.36
CA VAL A 121 -13.52 -15.01 10.99
C VAL A 121 -12.99 -14.94 12.42
N GLU A 122 -11.85 -14.28 12.63
CA GLU A 122 -11.25 -14.16 13.96
C GLU A 122 -12.03 -13.26 14.91
N GLU A 123 -12.73 -12.23 14.40
CA GLU A 123 -13.59 -11.36 15.19
C GLU A 123 -15.03 -11.92 15.35
N GLY A 124 -15.29 -13.14 14.89
CA GLY A 124 -16.61 -13.76 15.00
C GLY A 124 -17.71 -13.12 14.14
N LEU A 125 -17.35 -12.26 13.18
CA LEU A 125 -18.28 -11.53 12.33
C LEU A 125 -18.70 -12.31 11.08
N ALA A 126 -18.07 -13.44 10.79
CA ALA A 126 -18.29 -14.22 9.57
C ALA A 126 -19.75 -14.70 9.41
N ALA A 127 -20.47 -14.92 10.52
CA ALA A 127 -21.87 -15.34 10.51
C ALA A 127 -22.86 -14.27 10.02
N ARG A 128 -22.45 -13.00 9.95
CA ARG A 128 -23.34 -11.86 9.60
C ARG A 128 -23.53 -11.64 8.10
N GLY A 129 -22.83 -12.39 7.27
CA GLY A 129 -22.87 -12.25 5.81
C GLY A 129 -22.29 -10.92 5.31
N ILE A 130 -21.82 -10.91 4.06
CA ILE A 130 -21.33 -9.70 3.40
C ILE A 130 -22.53 -9.01 2.74
N ALA A 131 -23.07 -7.95 3.34
CA ALA A 131 -24.13 -7.19 2.71
C ALA A 131 -23.65 -6.54 1.39
N PRO A 132 -24.51 -6.46 0.33
CA PRO A 132 -24.14 -5.85 -0.96
C PRO A 132 -23.53 -4.45 -0.84
N ARG A 133 -24.02 -3.62 0.10
CA ARG A 133 -23.46 -2.28 0.40
C ARG A 133 -21.96 -2.30 0.72
N TYR A 134 -21.47 -3.39 1.24
CA TYR A 134 -20.04 -3.54 1.55
C TYR A 134 -19.19 -3.77 0.31
N LEU A 135 -19.72 -4.50 -0.64
CA LEU A 135 -19.04 -4.70 -1.93
C LEU A 135 -18.92 -3.36 -2.67
N TRP A 136 -19.95 -2.50 -2.62
CA TRP A 136 -19.90 -1.18 -3.23
C TRP A 136 -18.86 -0.26 -2.57
N THR A 137 -18.82 -0.17 -1.23
CA THR A 137 -17.78 0.65 -0.56
C THR A 137 -16.38 0.13 -0.80
N GLN A 138 -16.17 -1.19 -0.80
CA GLN A 138 -14.88 -1.78 -1.14
C GLN A 138 -14.51 -1.46 -2.59
N ALA A 139 -15.43 -1.60 -3.49
CA ALA A 139 -15.29 -1.30 -4.89
C ALA A 139 -14.94 0.18 -5.11
N THR A 140 -15.64 1.10 -4.43
CA THR A 140 -15.35 2.53 -4.49
C THR A 140 -13.97 2.85 -3.93
N MET A 141 -13.59 2.25 -2.80
CA MET A 141 -12.27 2.43 -2.21
C MET A 141 -11.15 2.02 -3.17
N VAL A 142 -11.29 0.85 -3.81
CA VAL A 142 -10.31 0.38 -4.79
C VAL A 142 -10.28 1.30 -6.01
N GLY A 143 -11.44 1.64 -6.57
CA GLY A 143 -11.53 2.44 -7.81
C GLY A 143 -11.13 3.91 -7.64
N LEU A 144 -11.50 4.54 -6.52
CA LEU A 144 -11.28 5.99 -6.33
C LEU A 144 -10.05 6.33 -5.50
N VAL A 145 -9.54 5.43 -4.70
CA VAL A 145 -8.41 5.70 -3.80
C VAL A 145 -7.17 4.92 -4.19
N LEU A 146 -7.30 3.60 -4.40
CA LEU A 146 -6.15 2.74 -4.64
C LEU A 146 -5.69 2.73 -6.10
N MET A 147 -6.61 2.63 -7.04
CA MET A 147 -6.29 2.60 -8.47
C MET A 147 -5.69 3.91 -9.02
N PRO A 148 -6.09 5.11 -8.57
CA PRO A 148 -5.41 6.32 -8.99
C PRO A 148 -3.90 6.32 -8.75
N ALA A 149 -3.41 5.65 -7.69
CA ALA A 149 -1.98 5.51 -7.46
C ALA A 149 -1.25 4.83 -8.62
N ALA A 150 -1.85 3.77 -9.19
CA ALA A 150 -1.27 3.05 -10.33
C ALA A 150 -1.49 3.78 -11.65
N VAL A 151 -2.70 4.30 -11.88
CA VAL A 151 -3.11 4.79 -13.21
C VAL A 151 -2.82 6.28 -13.39
N VAL A 152 -3.04 7.13 -12.37
CA VAL A 152 -2.78 8.57 -12.44
C VAL A 152 -1.31 8.87 -12.21
N TYR A 153 -0.72 8.26 -11.18
CA TYR A 153 0.67 8.50 -10.80
C TYR A 153 1.64 7.49 -11.41
N GLY A 154 1.14 6.39 -11.99
CA GLY A 154 1.98 5.39 -12.63
C GLY A 154 2.78 4.52 -11.68
N HIS A 155 2.42 4.49 -10.39
CA HIS A 155 3.12 3.74 -9.35
C HIS A 155 2.57 2.32 -9.18
N PHE A 156 2.71 1.48 -10.22
CA PHE A 156 2.26 0.06 -10.16
C PHE A 156 2.96 -0.71 -9.05
N GLU A 157 4.21 -0.38 -8.77
CA GLU A 157 4.99 -0.98 -7.71
C GLU A 157 4.42 -0.69 -6.31
N ASP A 158 3.76 0.44 -6.09
CA ASP A 158 3.06 0.73 -4.84
C ASP A 158 1.84 -0.17 -4.66
N VAL A 159 1.09 -0.44 -5.74
CA VAL A 159 -0.06 -1.36 -5.73
C VAL A 159 0.39 -2.79 -5.46
N LEU A 160 1.48 -3.23 -6.11
CA LEU A 160 2.08 -4.55 -5.87
C LEU A 160 2.59 -4.68 -4.44
N ALA A 161 3.35 -3.70 -3.95
CA ALA A 161 3.88 -3.70 -2.60
C ALA A 161 2.75 -3.77 -1.56
N LEU A 162 1.66 -3.03 -1.76
CA LEU A 162 0.50 -3.09 -0.89
C LEU A 162 -0.17 -4.47 -0.92
N ALA A 163 -0.35 -5.08 -2.09
CA ALA A 163 -0.91 -6.43 -2.19
C ALA A 163 -0.06 -7.44 -1.40
N LEU A 164 1.27 -7.36 -1.52
CA LEU A 164 2.22 -8.21 -0.80
C LEU A 164 2.16 -7.96 0.73
N VAL A 165 2.06 -6.71 1.18
CA VAL A 165 1.86 -6.37 2.60
C VAL A 165 0.57 -6.99 3.13
N LEU A 166 -0.54 -6.87 2.41
CA LEU A 166 -1.83 -7.44 2.85
C LEU A 166 -1.78 -8.97 2.93
N LEU A 167 -1.10 -9.65 1.99
CA LEU A 167 -0.84 -11.09 2.05
C LEU A 167 0.05 -11.46 3.24
N GLY A 168 1.03 -10.62 3.55
CA GLY A 168 1.89 -10.75 4.72
C GLY A 168 1.10 -10.66 6.02
N ILE A 169 0.27 -9.65 6.18
CA ILE A 169 -0.61 -9.46 7.35
C ILE A 169 -1.59 -10.63 7.49
N ARG A 170 -2.21 -11.06 6.38
CA ARG A 170 -3.08 -12.26 6.38
C ARG A 170 -2.34 -13.50 6.85
N SER A 171 -1.11 -13.71 6.34
CA SER A 171 -0.29 -14.86 6.72
C SER A 171 0.09 -14.81 8.20
N MET A 172 0.36 -13.62 8.74
CA MET A 172 0.63 -13.37 10.16
C MET A 172 -0.60 -13.77 11.02
N PHE A 173 -1.80 -13.31 10.67
CA PHE A 173 -3.03 -13.68 11.39
C PHE A 173 -3.33 -15.19 11.32
N SER A 174 -2.93 -15.85 10.23
CA SER A 174 -3.03 -17.32 10.13
C SER A 174 -1.88 -18.06 10.86
N GLY A 175 -1.06 -17.40 11.66
CA GLY A 175 0.09 -18.00 12.37
C GLY A 175 1.26 -18.41 11.46
N ARG A 176 1.20 -18.12 10.15
CA ARG A 176 2.21 -18.51 9.15
C ARG A 176 3.32 -17.45 9.04
N PHE A 177 4.06 -17.22 10.12
CA PHE A 177 5.06 -16.15 10.22
C PHE A 177 6.19 -16.23 9.20
N GLY A 178 6.57 -17.45 8.77
CA GLY A 178 7.56 -17.63 7.70
C GLY A 178 7.08 -17.11 6.35
N ALA A 179 5.82 -17.35 5.99
CA ALA A 179 5.20 -16.81 4.79
C ALA A 179 4.99 -15.29 4.92
N ALA A 180 4.56 -14.82 6.10
CA ALA A 180 4.43 -13.40 6.37
C ALA A 180 5.75 -12.64 6.16
N ALA A 181 6.86 -13.19 6.69
CA ALA A 181 8.20 -12.64 6.51
C ALA A 181 8.60 -12.56 5.02
N MET A 182 8.30 -13.60 4.24
CA MET A 182 8.59 -13.62 2.81
C MET A 182 7.80 -12.56 2.05
N TRP A 183 6.49 -12.45 2.30
CA TRP A 183 5.65 -11.43 1.68
C TRP A 183 6.11 -10.02 2.01
N PHE A 184 6.47 -9.74 3.27
CA PHE A 184 7.04 -8.46 3.67
C PHE A 184 8.40 -8.21 3.00
N GLY A 185 9.26 -9.23 2.90
CA GLY A 185 10.53 -9.10 2.20
C GLY A 185 10.37 -8.73 0.72
N LEU A 186 9.43 -9.38 0.03
CA LEU A 186 9.08 -9.03 -1.35
C LEU A 186 8.50 -7.62 -1.44
N ALA A 187 7.63 -7.22 -0.50
CA ALA A 187 7.06 -5.88 -0.45
C ALA A 187 8.14 -4.80 -0.26
N ILE A 188 9.09 -5.01 0.67
CA ILE A 188 10.22 -4.09 0.92
C ILE A 188 11.12 -4.00 -0.31
N GLY A 189 11.41 -5.13 -0.96
CA GLY A 189 12.17 -5.17 -2.20
C GLY A 189 11.44 -4.56 -3.40
N THR A 190 10.12 -4.41 -3.33
CA THR A 190 9.28 -3.71 -4.31
C THR A 190 9.24 -2.22 -4.03
N LYS A 191 8.95 -1.83 -2.79
CA LYS A 191 8.86 -0.42 -2.38
C LYS A 191 9.27 -0.26 -0.90
N GLN A 192 10.21 0.62 -0.66
CA GLN A 192 10.87 0.77 0.65
C GLN A 192 9.92 1.13 1.81
N TRP A 193 8.81 1.82 1.55
CA TRP A 193 7.86 2.19 2.61
C TRP A 193 7.26 0.97 3.34
N ALA A 194 7.25 -0.21 2.71
CA ALA A 194 6.78 -1.43 3.36
C ALA A 194 7.62 -1.82 4.60
N LEU A 195 8.85 -1.28 4.71
CA LEU A 195 9.70 -1.43 5.90
C LEU A 195 9.02 -0.92 7.17
N LEU A 196 8.16 0.09 7.08
CA LEU A 196 7.43 0.64 8.23
C LEU A 196 6.47 -0.38 8.88
N GLY A 197 6.03 -1.39 8.15
CA GLY A 197 5.22 -2.48 8.71
C GLY A 197 6.03 -3.55 9.42
N LEU A 198 7.34 -3.65 9.16
CA LEU A 198 8.18 -4.73 9.68
C LEU A 198 8.29 -4.77 11.22
N PRO A 199 8.43 -3.65 11.94
CA PRO A 199 8.46 -3.67 13.40
C PRO A 199 7.20 -4.30 14.01
N ILE A 200 6.02 -4.00 13.46
CA ILE A 200 4.74 -4.55 13.96
C ILE A 200 4.65 -6.05 13.65
N LEU A 201 5.04 -6.49 12.44
CA LEU A 201 5.12 -7.90 12.12
C LEU A 201 6.00 -8.66 13.12
N VAL A 202 7.20 -8.13 13.40
CA VAL A 202 8.15 -8.75 14.36
C VAL A 202 7.57 -8.76 15.76
N ALA A 203 6.95 -7.68 16.23
CA ALA A 203 6.31 -7.62 17.54
C ALA A 203 5.16 -8.62 17.69
N ALA A 204 4.36 -8.80 16.62
CA ALA A 204 3.25 -9.77 16.58
C ALA A 204 3.72 -11.23 16.52
N THR A 205 4.98 -11.48 16.15
CA THR A 205 5.57 -12.84 16.07
C THR A 205 5.92 -13.36 17.48
N PRO A 206 5.80 -14.68 17.74
CA PRO A 206 6.26 -15.28 18.99
C PRO A 206 7.73 -14.95 19.28
N ALA A 207 8.07 -14.66 20.53
CA ALA A 207 9.39 -14.19 20.94
C ALA A 207 10.55 -15.08 20.42
N THR A 208 10.35 -16.39 20.45
CA THR A 208 11.35 -17.39 20.01
C THR A 208 11.65 -17.34 18.51
N THR A 209 10.80 -16.73 17.71
CA THR A 209 10.95 -16.70 16.23
C THR A 209 11.11 -15.28 15.66
N ARG A 210 11.11 -14.24 16.51
CA ARG A 210 11.20 -12.83 16.08
C ARG A 210 12.42 -12.54 15.21
N LEU A 211 13.60 -12.96 15.68
CA LEU A 211 14.85 -12.74 14.94
C LEU A 211 14.85 -13.46 13.58
N ARG A 212 14.30 -14.68 13.54
CA ARG A 212 14.17 -15.45 12.31
C ARG A 212 13.18 -14.78 11.34
N THR A 213 12.08 -14.23 11.84
CA THR A 213 11.10 -13.47 11.03
C THR A 213 11.75 -12.21 10.47
N LEU A 214 12.46 -11.44 11.29
CA LEU A 214 13.20 -10.25 10.88
C LEU A 214 14.22 -10.60 9.77
N ALA A 215 15.07 -11.58 10.02
CA ALA A 215 16.10 -12.00 9.06
C ALA A 215 15.48 -12.45 7.72
N ARG A 216 14.41 -13.25 7.75
CA ARG A 216 13.73 -13.71 6.53
C ARG A 216 13.06 -12.58 5.76
N SER A 217 12.55 -11.55 6.46
CA SER A 217 11.96 -10.39 5.80
C SER A 217 13.01 -9.49 5.13
N LEU A 218 14.23 -9.50 5.62
CA LEU A 218 15.28 -8.61 5.13
C LEU A 218 16.24 -9.28 4.14
N VAL A 219 16.35 -10.61 4.11
CA VAL A 219 17.38 -11.29 3.32
C VAL A 219 17.28 -10.98 1.81
N ILE A 220 16.07 -11.03 1.24
CA ILE A 220 15.89 -10.75 -0.20
C ILE A 220 16.15 -9.28 -0.53
N PRO A 221 15.46 -8.30 0.11
CA PRO A 221 15.72 -6.90 -0.21
C PRO A 221 17.15 -6.48 0.11
N ALA A 222 17.74 -6.95 1.21
CA ALA A 222 19.12 -6.64 1.56
C ALA A 222 20.13 -7.20 0.52
N ALA A 223 19.92 -8.44 0.07
CA ALA A 223 20.79 -9.05 -0.94
C ALA A 223 20.73 -8.29 -2.27
N LEU A 224 19.51 -7.94 -2.73
CA LEU A 224 19.33 -7.17 -3.97
C LEU A 224 19.91 -5.75 -3.85
N MET A 225 19.68 -5.07 -2.73
CA MET A 225 20.23 -3.74 -2.49
C MET A 225 21.76 -3.78 -2.35
N ALA A 226 22.32 -4.77 -1.64
CA ALA A 226 23.75 -4.95 -1.53
C ALA A 226 24.40 -5.21 -2.91
N PHE A 227 23.75 -6.02 -3.74
CA PHE A 227 24.20 -6.27 -5.10
C PHE A 227 24.23 -4.98 -5.93
N THR A 228 23.14 -4.20 -5.96
CA THR A 228 23.11 -2.93 -6.71
C THR A 228 24.15 -1.93 -6.18
N LEU A 229 24.30 -1.83 -4.87
CA LEU A 229 25.32 -0.97 -4.24
C LEU A 229 26.75 -1.42 -4.57
N SER A 230 27.01 -2.72 -4.66
CA SER A 230 28.34 -3.25 -4.99
C SER A 230 28.75 -2.99 -6.44
N VAL A 231 27.77 -2.93 -7.35
CA VAL A 231 28.02 -2.68 -8.79
C VAL A 231 28.07 -1.19 -9.11
N ASP A 232 27.16 -0.41 -8.56
CA ASP A 232 27.05 1.03 -8.85
C ASP A 232 26.72 1.82 -7.58
N TRP A 233 27.72 1.98 -6.72
CA TRP A 233 27.60 2.71 -5.47
C TRP A 233 27.09 4.14 -5.65
N SER A 234 27.59 4.84 -6.66
CA SER A 234 27.32 6.26 -6.88
C SER A 234 25.82 6.54 -7.09
N HIS A 235 25.17 5.79 -7.95
CA HIS A 235 23.74 5.97 -8.24
C HIS A 235 22.86 5.22 -7.26
N ALA A 236 23.22 4.00 -6.87
CA ALA A 236 22.41 3.20 -5.95
C ALA A 236 22.32 3.85 -4.56
N SER A 237 23.39 4.45 -4.05
CA SER A 237 23.35 5.15 -2.77
C SER A 237 22.43 6.38 -2.79
N VAL A 238 22.38 7.10 -3.91
CA VAL A 238 21.45 8.23 -4.10
C VAL A 238 20.02 7.72 -4.19
N GLY A 239 19.73 6.77 -5.08
CA GLY A 239 18.36 6.24 -5.26
C GLY A 239 17.77 5.60 -4.00
N LEU A 240 18.60 4.88 -3.22
CA LEU A 240 18.16 4.20 -2.01
C LEU A 240 18.07 5.12 -0.78
N PHE A 241 19.05 6.00 -0.58
CA PHE A 241 19.18 6.75 0.68
C PHE A 241 18.91 8.24 0.55
N ARG A 242 19.03 8.80 -0.66
CA ARG A 242 18.84 10.23 -0.93
C ARG A 242 17.96 10.45 -2.16
N PRO A 243 16.75 9.85 -2.23
CA PRO A 243 15.90 10.04 -3.39
C PRO A 243 15.59 11.52 -3.59
N ARG A 244 15.75 11.95 -4.84
CA ARG A 244 15.41 13.31 -5.25
C ARG A 244 13.90 13.44 -5.41
N ALA A 245 13.35 14.56 -5.05
CA ALA A 245 11.94 14.88 -5.23
C ALA A 245 11.78 16.27 -5.85
N PHE A 246 10.82 16.38 -6.75
CA PHE A 246 10.46 17.67 -7.33
C PHE A 246 9.38 18.33 -6.49
N PRO A 247 9.65 19.50 -5.87
CA PRO A 247 8.63 20.20 -5.10
C PRO A 247 7.48 20.72 -5.95
N GLN A 248 7.64 20.75 -7.29
CA GLN A 248 6.57 21.17 -8.21
C GLN A 248 5.47 20.13 -8.38
N LEU A 249 5.77 18.85 -8.17
CA LEU A 249 4.84 17.72 -8.37
C LEU A 249 4.15 17.28 -7.08
N GLY A 250 4.62 17.73 -5.92
CA GLY A 250 4.06 17.40 -4.62
C GLY A 250 4.02 18.61 -3.69
N HIS A 251 3.41 18.43 -2.53
CA HIS A 251 3.39 19.47 -1.50
C HIS A 251 4.59 19.29 -0.57
N ALA A 252 5.45 20.31 -0.49
CA ALA A 252 6.55 20.31 0.45
C ALA A 252 6.03 20.26 1.89
N ALA A 253 6.68 19.50 2.74
CA ALA A 253 6.40 19.51 4.18
C ALA A 253 6.67 20.89 4.77
N LEU A 254 5.93 21.25 5.82
CA LEU A 254 5.98 22.58 6.42
C LEU A 254 7.35 22.96 6.99
N TRP A 255 8.13 21.94 7.38
CA TRP A 255 9.46 22.09 8.01
C TRP A 255 10.64 21.99 7.04
N VAL A 256 10.37 21.78 5.76
CA VAL A 256 11.45 21.65 4.77
C VAL A 256 11.91 23.02 4.31
N SER A 257 13.17 23.34 4.61
CA SER A 257 13.85 24.49 4.03
C SER A 257 14.10 24.27 2.54
N ARG A 258 13.60 25.16 1.71
CA ARG A 258 13.85 25.15 0.26
C ARG A 258 15.23 25.75 0.00
N SER A 259 16.22 24.91 -0.25
CA SER A 259 17.49 25.36 -0.80
C SER A 259 17.68 24.76 -2.19
N GLY A 260 17.73 25.60 -3.22
CA GLY A 260 18.22 25.24 -4.55
C GLY A 260 17.34 24.33 -5.40
N GLY A 261 16.06 24.14 -5.10
CA GLY A 261 15.14 23.37 -5.98
C GLY A 261 15.21 21.86 -5.87
N GLU A 262 16.22 21.28 -5.21
CA GLU A 262 16.29 19.85 -4.88
C GLU A 262 16.00 19.64 -3.41
N ILE A 263 15.02 18.76 -3.12
CA ILE A 263 14.80 18.26 -1.76
C ILE A 263 15.52 16.93 -1.67
N VAL A 264 16.65 16.92 -0.99
CA VAL A 264 17.39 15.71 -0.65
C VAL A 264 16.72 15.10 0.57
N GLY A 265 16.36 13.82 0.48
CA GLY A 265 15.70 13.10 1.56
C GLY A 265 16.53 13.14 2.85
N PRO A 266 15.97 13.67 3.92
CA PRO A 266 16.68 14.00 5.13
C PRO A 266 16.54 12.91 6.19
N PRO A 267 17.19 13.11 7.35
CA PRO A 267 17.04 12.23 8.51
C PRO A 267 15.61 12.12 9.04
N GLU A 268 14.66 12.96 8.60
CA GLU A 268 13.25 12.92 9.04
C GLU A 268 12.58 11.57 8.78
N ARG A 269 12.99 10.83 7.75
CA ARG A 269 12.50 9.46 7.52
C ARG A 269 12.72 8.54 8.72
N TRP A 270 13.74 8.80 9.51
CA TRP A 270 13.94 8.10 10.78
C TRP A 270 12.78 8.31 11.75
N GLY A 271 12.12 9.47 11.70
CA GLY A 271 10.91 9.73 12.49
C GLY A 271 9.79 8.74 12.21
N ALA A 272 9.56 8.39 10.93
CA ALA A 272 8.58 7.37 10.55
C ALA A 272 8.97 5.98 11.06
N ILE A 273 10.25 5.61 10.96
CA ILE A 273 10.77 4.33 11.46
C ILE A 273 10.64 4.26 12.99
N LEU A 274 11.04 5.32 13.70
CA LEU A 274 10.91 5.38 15.17
C LEU A 274 9.45 5.31 15.61
N THR A 275 8.53 5.97 14.88
CA THR A 275 7.09 5.88 15.13
C THR A 275 6.59 4.45 14.95
N ALA A 276 7.00 3.77 13.88
CA ALA A 276 6.65 2.37 13.64
C ALA A 276 7.20 1.44 14.73
N ILE A 277 8.42 1.66 15.21
CA ILE A 277 9.03 0.92 16.33
C ILE A 277 8.27 1.20 17.64
N GLY A 278 7.92 2.47 17.91
CA GLY A 278 7.13 2.85 19.08
C GLY A 278 5.76 2.18 19.12
N LEU A 279 5.06 2.18 17.97
CA LEU A 279 3.79 1.48 17.81
C LEU A 279 3.96 -0.04 18.01
N ALA A 280 5.00 -0.63 17.44
CA ALA A 280 5.30 -2.05 17.60
C ALA A 280 5.57 -2.42 19.07
N TYR A 281 6.32 -1.58 19.79
CA TYR A 281 6.56 -1.75 21.21
C TYR A 281 5.27 -1.66 22.03
N TRP A 282 4.42 -0.70 21.73
CA TRP A 282 3.12 -0.52 22.36
C TRP A 282 2.17 -1.69 22.13
N LEU A 283 2.22 -2.28 20.92
CA LEU A 283 1.35 -3.38 20.50
C LEU A 283 1.95 -4.78 20.77
N ARG A 284 3.15 -4.88 21.36
CA ARG A 284 3.90 -6.15 21.48
C ARG A 284 3.14 -7.27 22.19
N ASP A 285 2.27 -6.92 23.15
CA ASP A 285 1.48 -7.86 23.94
C ASP A 285 0.02 -7.96 23.46
N ARG A 286 -0.32 -7.23 22.41
CA ARG A 286 -1.65 -7.23 21.80
C ARG A 286 -1.69 -8.20 20.63
N ARG A 287 -2.75 -9.00 20.56
CA ARG A 287 -2.93 -10.01 19.51
C ARG A 287 -4.19 -9.81 18.70
N GLU A 288 -5.02 -8.88 19.09
CA GLU A 288 -6.28 -8.59 18.40
C GLU A 288 -5.99 -8.10 16.99
N PRO A 289 -6.53 -8.79 15.95
CA PRO A 289 -6.28 -8.45 14.54
C PRO A 289 -6.60 -6.99 14.22
N ARG A 290 -7.66 -6.48 14.81
CA ARG A 290 -8.10 -5.09 14.62
C ARG A 290 -7.07 -4.08 15.14
N LEU A 291 -6.50 -4.30 16.33
CA LEU A 291 -5.47 -3.41 16.89
C LEU A 291 -4.19 -3.45 16.07
N LEU A 292 -3.80 -4.64 15.60
CA LEU A 292 -2.64 -4.77 14.73
C LEU A 292 -2.85 -4.08 13.38
N LEU A 293 -4.06 -4.20 12.77
CA LEU A 293 -4.39 -3.44 11.55
C LEU A 293 -4.32 -1.93 11.77
N ALA A 294 -4.83 -1.44 12.90
CA ALA A 294 -4.72 -0.03 13.28
C ALA A 294 -3.26 0.40 13.42
N GLY A 295 -2.44 -0.43 14.05
CA GLY A 295 -1.01 -0.19 14.18
C GLY A 295 -0.29 -0.09 12.85
N PHE A 296 -0.53 -1.03 11.94
CA PHE A 296 0.02 -0.98 10.57
C PHE A 296 -0.44 0.28 9.84
N ALA A 297 -1.74 0.63 9.93
CA ALA A 297 -2.28 1.83 9.29
C ALA A 297 -1.59 3.10 9.79
N LEU A 298 -1.42 3.25 11.10
CA LEU A 298 -0.75 4.38 11.73
C LEU A 298 0.75 4.42 11.41
N ALA A 299 1.42 3.26 11.35
CA ALA A 299 2.82 3.18 10.95
C ALA A 299 3.02 3.67 9.51
N PHE A 300 2.17 3.26 8.56
CA PHE A 300 2.25 3.76 7.19
C PHE A 300 1.83 5.22 7.06
N LEU A 301 0.88 5.67 7.88
CA LEU A 301 0.47 7.07 7.91
C LEU A 301 1.62 7.98 8.39
N SER A 302 2.47 7.51 9.30
CA SER A 302 3.60 8.30 9.81
C SER A 302 4.55 8.74 8.70
N ARG A 303 4.64 7.98 7.59
CA ARG A 303 5.40 8.40 6.41
C ARG A 303 5.03 9.80 5.94
N VAL A 304 3.74 10.09 5.87
CA VAL A 304 3.24 11.39 5.38
C VAL A 304 3.69 12.55 6.26
N LEU A 305 3.90 12.30 7.56
CA LEU A 305 4.36 13.32 8.51
C LEU A 305 5.87 13.60 8.39
N PHE A 306 6.65 12.62 7.94
CA PHE A 306 8.11 12.68 7.93
C PHE A 306 8.74 12.69 6.52
N GLU A 307 7.94 12.63 5.45
CA GLU A 307 8.46 12.82 4.10
C GLU A 307 8.60 14.30 3.76
N PRO A 308 9.70 14.71 3.14
CA PRO A 308 9.95 16.11 2.80
C PRO A 308 9.01 16.63 1.69
N VAL A 309 8.58 15.75 0.81
CA VAL A 309 7.57 16.04 -0.22
C VAL A 309 6.50 14.96 -0.15
N VAL A 310 5.26 15.37 -0.03
CA VAL A 310 4.12 14.47 0.12
C VAL A 310 3.31 14.45 -1.17
N PHE A 311 3.09 13.24 -1.66
CA PHE A 311 2.14 12.95 -2.73
C PHE A 311 0.92 12.24 -2.15
N ALA A 312 -0.25 12.46 -2.75
CA ALA A 312 -1.48 11.86 -2.24
C ALA A 312 -1.41 10.32 -2.19
N TYR A 313 -0.74 9.68 -3.15
CA TYR A 313 -0.61 8.22 -3.17
C TYR A 313 0.21 7.65 -2.00
N TYR A 314 0.98 8.47 -1.26
CA TYR A 314 1.64 8.03 -0.03
C TYR A 314 0.66 7.63 1.07
N LEU A 315 -0.57 8.14 1.01
CA LEU A 315 -1.65 7.78 1.93
C LEU A 315 -2.29 6.42 1.62
N VAL A 316 -2.11 5.91 0.41
CA VAL A 316 -2.81 4.71 -0.07
C VAL A 316 -2.63 3.50 0.85
N PRO A 317 -1.43 3.14 1.32
CA PRO A 317 -1.27 1.99 2.22
C PRO A 317 -2.00 2.17 3.56
N ALA A 318 -1.92 3.38 4.13
CA ALA A 318 -2.61 3.69 5.38
C ALA A 318 -4.14 3.64 5.21
N LEU A 319 -4.66 4.26 4.15
CA LEU A 319 -6.10 4.29 3.86
C LEU A 319 -6.66 2.88 3.62
N ALA A 320 -5.94 2.02 2.90
CA ALA A 320 -6.35 0.64 2.68
C ALA A 320 -6.50 -0.13 4.01
N LEU A 321 -5.54 0.01 4.92
CA LEU A 321 -5.59 -0.66 6.22
C LEU A 321 -6.61 -0.03 7.17
N MET A 322 -6.80 1.29 7.15
CA MET A 322 -7.88 1.96 7.89
C MET A 322 -9.25 1.49 7.42
N PHE A 323 -9.44 1.32 6.11
CA PHE A 323 -10.64 0.74 5.55
C PHE A 323 -10.89 -0.68 6.07
N LEU A 324 -9.86 -1.53 6.05
CA LEU A 324 -9.95 -2.90 6.58
C LEU A 324 -10.19 -2.92 8.10
N HIS A 325 -9.59 -1.99 8.84
CA HIS A 325 -9.84 -1.81 10.27
C HIS A 325 -11.30 -1.41 10.56
N GLU A 326 -11.86 -0.43 9.83
CA GLU A 326 -13.28 -0.08 9.95
C GLU A 326 -14.19 -1.28 9.63
N ARG A 327 -13.82 -2.05 8.62
CA ARG A 327 -14.54 -3.26 8.23
C ARG A 327 -14.49 -4.34 9.31
N GLY A 328 -13.31 -4.57 9.91
CA GLY A 328 -13.14 -5.46 11.06
C GLY A 328 -13.98 -5.05 12.26
N ALA A 329 -14.29 -3.76 12.40
CA ALA A 329 -15.21 -3.23 13.42
C ALA A 329 -16.71 -3.34 13.06
N GLY A 330 -17.06 -4.03 11.97
CA GLY A 330 -18.45 -4.11 11.49
C GLY A 330 -18.99 -2.82 10.85
N ARG A 331 -18.14 -1.82 10.63
CA ARG A 331 -18.51 -0.54 10.01
C ARG A 331 -18.46 -0.64 8.48
N THR A 332 -19.04 0.32 7.77
CA THR A 332 -19.15 0.30 6.30
C THR A 332 -17.85 0.62 5.57
N GLY A 333 -16.84 1.18 6.23
CA GLY A 333 -15.64 1.76 5.58
C GLY A 333 -15.92 3.10 4.89
N LEU A 334 -17.11 3.66 5.08
CA LEU A 334 -17.54 4.90 4.41
C LEU A 334 -16.66 6.09 4.81
N ARG A 335 -16.26 6.19 6.07
CA ARG A 335 -15.41 7.26 6.57
C ARG A 335 -14.08 7.31 5.83
N THR A 336 -13.40 6.15 5.73
CA THR A 336 -12.11 6.06 5.03
C THR A 336 -12.29 6.30 3.53
N THR A 337 -13.38 5.82 2.92
CA THR A 337 -13.66 6.03 1.49
C THR A 337 -13.92 7.50 1.17
N VAL A 338 -14.78 8.17 1.94
CA VAL A 338 -15.12 9.59 1.72
C VAL A 338 -13.93 10.49 2.06
N GLY A 339 -13.33 10.29 3.24
CA GLY A 339 -12.20 11.11 3.67
C GLY A 339 -10.97 10.92 2.79
N GLY A 340 -10.63 9.67 2.45
CA GLY A 340 -9.53 9.36 1.55
C GLY A 340 -9.77 9.89 0.14
N GLY A 341 -10.98 9.68 -0.41
CA GLY A 341 -11.37 10.21 -1.72
C GLY A 341 -11.32 11.75 -1.77
N ALA A 342 -11.80 12.43 -0.72
CA ALA A 342 -11.72 13.88 -0.63
C ALA A 342 -10.27 14.39 -0.60
N ILE A 343 -9.39 13.76 0.19
CA ILE A 343 -7.96 14.12 0.25
C ILE A 343 -7.31 13.94 -1.13
N MET A 344 -7.58 12.80 -1.81
CA MET A 344 -7.03 12.51 -3.13
C MET A 344 -7.51 13.52 -4.18
N LEU A 345 -8.82 13.80 -4.21
CA LEU A 345 -9.40 14.79 -5.13
C LEU A 345 -8.84 16.19 -4.85
N PHE A 346 -8.77 16.58 -3.59
CA PHE A 346 -8.27 17.90 -3.20
C PHE A 346 -6.79 18.08 -3.53
N PHE A 347 -5.99 17.02 -3.45
CA PHE A 347 -4.60 17.02 -3.91
C PHE A 347 -4.52 17.32 -5.42
N LEU A 348 -5.38 16.69 -6.22
CA LEU A 348 -5.39 16.86 -7.68
C LEU A 348 -5.80 18.27 -8.13
N LEU A 349 -6.61 18.96 -7.34
CA LEU A 349 -7.01 20.34 -7.62
C LEU A 349 -5.90 21.38 -7.38
N HIS A 350 -4.73 20.96 -6.88
CA HIS A 350 -3.55 21.79 -6.61
C HIS A 350 -3.86 23.13 -5.92
N PRO A 351 -4.58 23.14 -4.80
CA PRO A 351 -4.89 24.38 -4.10
C PRO A 351 -3.63 24.98 -3.48
N ASN A 352 -3.82 26.16 -2.85
CA ASN A 352 -2.77 26.75 -2.01
C ASN A 352 -2.22 25.68 -1.02
N PRO A 353 -0.87 25.54 -0.88
CA PRO A 353 -0.25 24.50 -0.05
C PRO A 353 -0.74 24.48 1.40
N TRP A 354 -0.99 25.62 2.01
CA TRP A 354 -1.51 25.73 3.37
C TRP A 354 -2.93 25.17 3.49
N LEU A 355 -3.79 25.51 2.52
CA LEU A 355 -5.15 24.99 2.48
C LEU A 355 -5.15 23.47 2.25
N TRP A 356 -4.27 22.98 1.39
CA TRP A 356 -4.10 21.54 1.19
C TRP A 356 -3.69 20.85 2.49
N TRP A 357 -2.71 21.39 3.22
CA TRP A 357 -2.27 20.82 4.49
C TRP A 357 -3.37 20.84 5.55
N ALA A 358 -4.14 21.93 5.64
CA ALA A 358 -5.25 22.04 6.58
C ALA A 358 -6.33 20.99 6.31
N VAL A 359 -6.74 20.84 5.03
CA VAL A 359 -7.74 19.83 4.63
C VAL A 359 -7.21 18.41 4.82
N THR A 360 -5.96 18.18 4.44
CA THR A 360 -5.33 16.86 4.59
C THR A 360 -5.18 16.49 6.06
N ALA A 361 -4.73 17.41 6.92
CA ALA A 361 -4.62 17.16 8.36
C ALA A 361 -5.99 16.89 9.00
N ALA A 362 -7.02 17.68 8.66
CA ALA A 362 -8.38 17.45 9.13
C ALA A 362 -8.93 16.10 8.62
N GLY A 363 -8.75 15.80 7.34
CA GLY A 363 -9.20 14.55 6.71
C GLY A 363 -8.49 13.34 7.32
N ILE A 364 -7.17 13.38 7.47
CA ILE A 364 -6.37 12.34 8.12
C ILE A 364 -6.81 12.18 9.57
N GLY A 365 -6.94 13.27 10.32
CA GLY A 365 -7.40 13.23 11.71
C GLY A 365 -8.77 12.57 11.84
N TRP A 366 -9.69 12.90 10.92
CA TRP A 366 -11.01 12.28 10.89
C TRP A 366 -10.95 10.78 10.54
N VAL A 367 -10.20 10.40 9.50
CA VAL A 367 -10.09 9.01 9.03
C VAL A 367 -9.32 8.15 10.03
N ALA A 368 -8.23 8.65 10.61
CA ALA A 368 -7.38 7.89 11.52
C ALA A 368 -7.92 7.83 12.96
N SER A 369 -8.86 8.68 13.33
CA SER A 369 -9.34 8.78 14.73
C SER A 369 -9.89 7.47 15.31
N PRO A 370 -10.58 6.57 14.58
CA PRO A 370 -10.99 5.28 15.14
C PRO A 370 -9.80 4.37 15.44
N ALA A 371 -8.85 4.26 14.50
CA ALA A 371 -7.66 3.45 14.68
C ALA A 371 -6.79 3.96 15.84
N ALA A 372 -6.62 5.28 15.94
CA ALA A 372 -5.86 5.89 17.05
C ALA A 372 -6.53 5.66 18.41
N ARG A 373 -7.86 5.80 18.50
CA ARG A 373 -8.60 5.53 19.74
C ARG A 373 -8.48 4.08 20.18
N ASP A 374 -8.59 3.14 19.25
CA ASP A 374 -8.46 1.72 19.56
C ASP A 374 -7.03 1.40 20.06
N VAL A 375 -6.00 1.91 19.39
CA VAL A 375 -4.60 1.71 19.80
C VAL A 375 -4.30 2.34 21.18
N LEU A 376 -4.89 3.51 21.49
CA LEU A 376 -4.72 4.18 22.78
C LEU A 376 -5.57 3.57 23.91
N GLY A 377 -6.37 2.53 23.63
CA GLY A 377 -7.23 1.90 24.63
C GLY A 377 -8.44 2.75 25.04
N ARG A 378 -8.75 3.82 24.27
CA ARG A 378 -9.91 4.69 24.48
C ARG A 378 -11.12 4.30 23.63
N GLY A 379 -10.99 3.24 22.83
CA GLY A 379 -12.09 2.63 22.12
C GLY A 379 -12.87 1.79 23.12
N GLU A 380 -14.08 2.21 23.49
CA GLU A 380 -15.02 1.33 24.15
C GLU A 380 -15.26 0.16 23.20
N LEU A 381 -14.84 -1.03 23.61
CA LEU A 381 -15.39 -2.24 23.02
C LEU A 381 -16.90 -2.12 23.19
N PRO A 382 -17.73 -2.36 22.16
CA PRO A 382 -19.16 -2.44 22.35
C PRO A 382 -19.40 -3.52 23.41
N VAL A 383 -19.72 -3.12 24.62
CA VAL A 383 -20.28 -4.01 25.61
C VAL A 383 -21.61 -4.44 25.02
N GLU A 384 -21.69 -5.68 24.56
CA GLU A 384 -22.99 -6.23 24.17
C GLU A 384 -23.91 -6.09 25.39
N PRO A 385 -25.03 -5.33 25.26
CA PRO A 385 -25.96 -5.23 26.37
C PRO A 385 -26.60 -6.61 26.55
N GLY A 386 -26.25 -7.26 27.63
CA GLY A 386 -27.00 -8.35 28.22
C GLY A 386 -27.22 -9.57 27.32
N GLY A 387 -26.22 -10.42 27.27
CA GLY A 387 -26.31 -11.76 26.72
C GLY A 387 -25.64 -12.78 27.62
N GLU A 388 -26.12 -12.94 28.85
CA GLU A 388 -25.99 -14.23 29.55
C GLU A 388 -26.75 -15.29 28.74
N ARG A 389 -26.20 -15.70 27.63
CA ARG A 389 -26.57 -17.00 27.05
C ARG A 389 -25.73 -18.02 27.77
N SER A 390 -26.31 -18.53 28.90
CA SER A 390 -26.03 -19.86 29.38
C SER A 390 -25.94 -20.79 28.16
N MET A 391 -24.72 -21.18 27.79
CA MET A 391 -24.53 -22.35 26.95
C MET A 391 -24.92 -23.56 27.80
N ALA A 392 -26.21 -23.87 27.84
CA ALA A 392 -26.62 -25.21 28.11
C ALA A 392 -26.06 -26.05 26.96
N VAL A 393 -24.97 -26.73 27.21
CA VAL A 393 -24.45 -27.80 26.36
C VAL A 393 -25.49 -28.89 26.37
N GLU A 394 -26.36 -28.95 25.35
CA GLU A 394 -27.16 -30.15 25.11
C GLU A 394 -26.19 -31.33 24.90
N PRO A 395 -26.38 -32.42 25.68
CA PRO A 395 -25.55 -33.61 25.47
C PRO A 395 -25.90 -34.18 24.09
N VAL A 396 -24.89 -34.29 23.24
CA VAL A 396 -24.97 -35.00 21.97
C VAL A 396 -25.41 -36.42 22.27
N ALA A 397 -26.64 -36.75 21.87
CA ALA A 397 -27.16 -38.09 21.93
C ALA A 397 -26.28 -39.06 21.11
N ASP A 398 -25.85 -40.05 21.81
CA ASP A 398 -25.01 -41.17 21.32
C ASP A 398 -25.77 -41.93 20.20
N LEU A 399 -25.34 -41.76 18.95
CA LEU A 399 -25.80 -42.52 17.80
C LEU A 399 -24.85 -43.70 17.56
N THR A 400 -24.78 -44.59 18.57
CA THR A 400 -24.32 -45.96 18.36
C THR A 400 -25.55 -46.87 18.35
N HIS A 401 -26.11 -47.10 17.17
CA HIS A 401 -26.81 -48.34 16.78
C HIS A 401 -27.34 -48.20 15.33
N VAL A 402 -26.57 -48.66 14.36
CA VAL A 402 -27.14 -49.39 13.22
C VAL A 402 -26.24 -50.57 12.92
N SER A 403 -26.66 -51.71 13.41
CA SER A 403 -26.21 -53.04 12.99
C SER A 403 -27.05 -53.49 11.80
N THR A 404 -26.39 -54.27 10.96
CA THR A 404 -26.78 -55.14 9.82
C THR A 404 -26.78 -54.52 8.47
#